data_0a39e03c450676bcff95d32955ec8d59
#
_entry.id   0a39e03c450676bcff95d32955ec8d59
#
_cell.length_a   1.000
_cell.length_b   1.000
_cell.length_c   1.000
_cell.angle_alpha   90.00
_cell.angle_beta   90.00
_cell.angle_gamma   90.00
#
_symmetry.space_group_name_H-M   'P 1'
#
loop_
_entity.id
_entity.type
_entity.pdbx_description
1 polymer ?
#
loop_
_entity_poly.entity_id
_entity_poly.type
_entity_poly.pdbx_seq_one_letter_code
_entity_poly.pdbx_strand_id
1 'polypeptide(L)'
;MFKIILALKKELTTGILLQGDIRNWTIPVIEEYQQNFPNSEIVLSTWEGEDVSKIPCKVIQSKTPEPTYPHTSTKNFQIIGSQNGLKIMKSDIILRTRTDMFVHNSNIFNIFIEANSLDKIMYPHSGFPKEFGNYWISDFAQLSSRKNLVNYWDSMKFDDGLISTSVQPVET
;
A
#
# COMPACT_ATOMS: atom_id res chain seq x y z
N MET A 1 -44.24 -18.60 -10.77
CA MET A 1 -43.60 -17.45 -11.40
C MET A 1 -42.52 -16.94 -10.39
N PHE A 2 -41.32 -17.55 -10.44
CA PHE A 2 -40.22 -17.18 -9.54
C PHE A 2 -39.52 -15.95 -10.13
N LYS A 3 -39.68 -14.80 -9.49
CA LYS A 3 -38.82 -13.64 -9.74
C LYS A 3 -37.41 -13.94 -9.19
N ILE A 4 -36.49 -14.29 -10.08
CA ILE A 4 -35.06 -14.29 -9.76
C ILE A 4 -34.66 -12.82 -9.60
N ILE A 5 -34.54 -12.37 -8.37
CA ILE A 5 -33.90 -11.10 -8.05
C ILE A 5 -32.40 -11.37 -8.23
N LEU A 6 -31.88 -11.13 -9.42
CA LEU A 6 -30.46 -10.93 -9.65
C LEU A 6 -30.08 -9.61 -8.95
N ALA A 7 -29.73 -9.68 -7.68
CA ALA A 7 -28.99 -8.57 -7.06
C ALA A 7 -27.71 -8.40 -7.88
N LEU A 8 -27.63 -7.33 -8.64
CA LEU A 8 -26.38 -6.89 -9.29
C LEU A 8 -25.33 -6.78 -8.20
N LYS A 9 -24.46 -7.79 -8.10
CA LYS A 9 -23.33 -7.77 -7.21
C LYS A 9 -22.44 -6.64 -7.74
N LYS A 10 -22.35 -5.52 -7.00
CA LYS A 10 -21.49 -4.40 -7.38
C LYS A 10 -20.11 -4.97 -7.68
N GLU A 11 -19.61 -4.76 -8.89
CA GLU A 11 -18.28 -5.16 -9.27
C GLU A 11 -17.28 -4.34 -8.43
N LEU A 12 -16.39 -5.03 -7.72
CA LEU A 12 -15.41 -4.39 -6.85
C LEU A 12 -14.32 -3.75 -7.72
N THR A 13 -14.09 -2.48 -7.51
CA THR A 13 -13.01 -1.74 -8.19
C THR A 13 -11.68 -1.97 -7.52
N THR A 14 -10.62 -2.05 -8.32
CA THR A 14 -9.26 -2.30 -7.84
C THR A 14 -8.36 -1.07 -8.02
N GLY A 15 -7.35 -0.95 -7.16
CA GLY A 15 -6.36 0.12 -7.25
C GLY A 15 -5.01 -0.28 -6.71
N ILE A 16 -3.98 0.44 -7.16
CA ILE A 16 -2.59 0.25 -6.76
C ILE A 16 -2.06 1.57 -6.21
N LEU A 17 -1.59 1.56 -4.98
CA LEU A 17 -0.91 2.66 -4.34
C LEU A 17 0.58 2.35 -4.26
N LEU A 18 1.38 3.07 -5.04
CA LEU A 18 2.83 3.09 -4.87
C LEU A 18 3.20 4.19 -3.87
N GLN A 19 4.04 3.88 -2.89
CA GLN A 19 4.46 4.81 -1.85
C GLN A 19 5.98 4.83 -1.71
N GLY A 20 6.56 6.02 -1.72
CA GLY A 20 8.01 6.25 -1.51
C GLY A 20 8.63 7.18 -2.55
N ASP A 21 9.96 7.24 -2.52
CA ASP A 21 10.75 8.07 -3.43
C ASP A 21 10.62 7.58 -4.88
N ILE A 22 10.76 8.51 -5.83
CA ILE A 22 10.88 8.17 -7.25
C ILE A 22 12.25 7.57 -7.50
N ARG A 23 12.28 6.40 -8.15
CA ARG A 23 13.48 5.66 -8.54
C ARG A 23 13.53 5.50 -10.04
N ASN A 24 14.68 5.10 -10.57
CA ASN A 24 14.87 4.89 -12.02
C ASN A 24 13.87 3.88 -12.62
N TRP A 25 13.37 2.96 -11.83
CA TRP A 25 12.40 1.93 -12.23
C TRP A 25 10.94 2.29 -11.94
N THR A 26 10.65 3.43 -11.28
CA THR A 26 9.28 3.80 -10.89
C THR A 26 8.36 3.91 -12.11
N ILE A 27 8.82 4.55 -13.19
CA ILE A 27 8.04 4.65 -14.44
C ILE A 27 7.81 3.27 -15.06
N PRO A 28 8.85 2.45 -15.33
CA PRO A 28 8.66 1.07 -15.82
C PRO A 28 7.69 0.23 -14.97
N VAL A 29 7.73 0.37 -13.64
CA VAL A 29 6.79 -0.30 -12.73
C VAL A 29 5.35 0.13 -12.94
N ILE A 30 5.13 1.44 -13.05
CA ILE A 30 3.79 1.98 -13.28
C ILE A 30 3.25 1.50 -14.63
N GLU A 31 4.09 1.52 -15.67
CA GLU A 31 3.72 1.04 -17.01
C GLU A 31 3.37 -0.46 -17.01
N GLU A 32 4.14 -1.29 -16.28
CA GLU A 32 3.81 -2.70 -16.09
C GLU A 32 2.49 -2.89 -15.35
N TYR A 33 2.24 -2.11 -14.31
CA TYR A 33 0.95 -2.16 -13.61
C TYR A 33 -0.22 -1.73 -14.49
N GLN A 34 -0.05 -0.73 -15.36
CA GLN A 34 -1.06 -0.33 -16.33
C GLN A 34 -1.38 -1.44 -17.34
N GLN A 35 -0.37 -2.20 -17.75
CA GLN A 35 -0.54 -3.35 -18.65
C GLN A 35 -1.20 -4.53 -17.95
N ASN A 36 -0.75 -4.88 -16.74
CA ASN A 36 -1.25 -6.04 -16.00
C ASN A 36 -2.61 -5.80 -15.34
N PHE A 37 -2.95 -4.54 -15.05
CA PHE A 37 -4.18 -4.13 -14.35
C PHE A 37 -4.86 -2.94 -15.04
N PRO A 38 -5.30 -3.09 -16.30
CA PRO A 38 -5.74 -1.96 -17.13
C PRO A 38 -6.98 -1.21 -16.59
N ASN A 39 -7.74 -1.84 -15.70
CA ASN A 39 -8.94 -1.25 -15.10
C ASN A 39 -8.70 -0.78 -13.65
N SER A 40 -7.47 -0.82 -13.17
CA SER A 40 -7.15 -0.40 -11.80
C SER A 40 -6.76 1.07 -11.75
N GLU A 41 -7.22 1.75 -10.69
CA GLU A 41 -6.72 3.09 -10.34
C GLU A 41 -5.26 2.97 -9.88
N ILE A 42 -4.34 3.75 -10.46
CA ILE A 42 -2.94 3.78 -10.03
C ILE A 42 -2.62 5.16 -9.47
N VAL A 43 -2.06 5.18 -8.28
CA VAL A 43 -1.65 6.40 -7.56
C VAL A 43 -0.22 6.24 -7.06
N LEU A 44 0.61 7.25 -7.33
CA LEU A 44 1.91 7.41 -6.70
C LEU A 44 1.80 8.43 -5.57
N SER A 45 2.20 8.05 -4.35
CA SER A 45 2.37 8.93 -3.20
C SER A 45 3.85 9.12 -2.93
N THR A 46 4.34 10.34 -3.13
CA THR A 46 5.76 10.67 -3.06
C THR A 46 5.98 12.01 -2.33
N TRP A 47 7.16 12.62 -2.46
CA TRP A 47 7.57 13.76 -1.65
C TRP A 47 7.61 15.06 -2.46
N GLU A 48 7.35 16.18 -1.79
CA GLU A 48 7.57 17.50 -2.37
C GLU A 48 9.03 17.67 -2.81
N GLY A 49 9.21 18.26 -3.98
CA GLY A 49 10.51 18.48 -4.59
C GLY A 49 10.97 17.38 -5.56
N GLU A 50 10.29 16.24 -5.62
CA GLU A 50 10.56 15.23 -6.65
C GLU A 50 9.96 15.62 -8.01
N ASP A 51 10.67 15.31 -9.10
CA ASP A 51 10.19 15.55 -10.45
C ASP A 51 9.14 14.50 -10.85
N VAL A 52 7.88 14.94 -10.87
CA VAL A 52 6.74 14.10 -11.24
C VAL A 52 6.26 14.33 -12.68
N SER A 53 6.95 15.16 -13.45
CA SER A 53 6.52 15.60 -14.79
C SER A 53 6.33 14.45 -15.80
N LYS A 54 7.03 13.33 -15.61
CA LYS A 54 6.99 12.15 -16.49
C LYS A 54 6.23 10.96 -15.89
N ILE A 55 5.64 11.11 -14.70
CA ILE A 55 4.93 10.02 -14.04
C ILE A 55 3.58 9.78 -14.74
N PRO A 56 3.33 8.59 -15.32
CA PRO A 56 2.15 8.32 -16.14
C PRO A 56 0.92 7.89 -15.34
N CYS A 57 0.79 8.35 -14.09
CA CYS A 57 -0.37 8.09 -13.25
C CYS A 57 -0.70 9.29 -12.36
N LYS A 58 -1.77 9.18 -11.58
CA LYS A 58 -2.14 10.20 -10.59
C LYS A 58 -1.09 10.26 -9.48
N VAL A 59 -0.64 11.47 -9.14
CA VAL A 59 0.40 11.69 -8.12
C VAL A 59 -0.15 12.55 -6.99
N ILE A 60 0.26 12.23 -5.75
CA ILE A 60 0.18 13.12 -4.61
C ILE A 60 1.58 13.31 -4.03
N GLN A 61 1.97 14.56 -3.84
CA GLN A 61 3.21 14.93 -3.18
C GLN A 61 2.91 15.39 -1.76
N SER A 62 3.70 14.92 -0.82
CA SER A 62 3.57 15.24 0.59
C SER A 62 4.86 15.84 1.11
N LYS A 63 4.76 16.74 2.10
CA LYS A 63 5.94 17.22 2.81
C LYS A 63 6.66 16.03 3.45
N THR A 64 7.96 15.96 3.23
CA THR A 64 8.84 14.96 3.85
C THR A 64 8.79 15.12 5.37
N PRO A 65 8.55 14.04 6.15
CA PRO A 65 8.61 14.13 7.61
C PRO A 65 10.02 14.40 8.09
N GLU A 66 10.13 15.08 9.22
CA GLU A 66 11.42 15.30 9.86
C GLU A 66 12.05 13.95 10.27
N PRO A 67 13.37 13.81 10.14
CA PRO A 67 14.10 12.65 10.64
C PRO A 67 13.89 12.48 12.14
N THR A 68 13.73 11.25 12.58
CA THR A 68 13.64 10.92 14.02
C THR A 68 15.04 10.86 14.64
N TYR A 69 15.18 11.22 15.92
CA TYR A 69 16.46 11.20 16.65
C TYR A 69 16.22 10.78 18.11
N PRO A 70 17.12 10.00 18.75
CA PRO A 70 18.42 9.51 18.24
C PRO A 70 18.33 8.34 17.26
N HIS A 71 17.19 7.66 17.19
CA HIS A 71 16.98 6.56 16.27
C HIS A 71 16.32 7.06 14.98
N THR A 72 17.01 6.87 13.85
CA THR A 72 16.46 7.19 12.53
C THR A 72 15.53 6.08 12.06
N SER A 73 14.26 6.43 11.80
CA SER A 73 13.23 5.50 11.35
C SER A 73 12.58 5.98 10.06
N THR A 74 12.23 5.05 9.20
CA THR A 74 11.44 5.31 7.98
C THR A 74 9.93 5.18 8.20
N LYS A 75 9.50 4.85 9.42
CA LYS A 75 8.10 4.62 9.76
C LYS A 75 7.20 5.82 9.42
N ASN A 76 7.62 7.03 9.79
CA ASN A 76 6.84 8.24 9.54
C ASN A 76 6.63 8.51 8.05
N PHE A 77 7.61 8.17 7.21
CA PHE A 77 7.49 8.24 5.75
C PHE A 77 6.41 7.27 5.25
N GLN A 78 6.38 6.06 5.77
CA GLN A 78 5.37 5.07 5.39
C GLN A 78 3.97 5.49 5.83
N ILE A 79 3.83 6.03 7.04
CA ILE A 79 2.54 6.52 7.57
C ILE A 79 2.01 7.64 6.67
N ILE A 80 2.78 8.72 6.49
CA ILE A 80 2.34 9.89 5.72
C ILE A 80 2.04 9.51 4.26
N GLY A 81 2.96 8.80 3.62
CA GLY A 81 2.79 8.41 2.23
C GLY A 81 1.58 7.51 2.02
N SER A 82 1.35 6.53 2.92
CA SER A 82 0.20 5.64 2.82
C SER A 82 -1.12 6.38 3.11
N GLN A 83 -1.20 7.16 4.18
CA GLN A 83 -2.41 7.92 4.53
C GLN A 83 -2.82 8.88 3.42
N ASN A 84 -1.88 9.69 2.90
CA ASN A 84 -2.18 10.68 1.87
C ASN A 84 -2.55 10.02 0.53
N GLY A 85 -1.87 8.94 0.15
CA GLY A 85 -2.22 8.16 -1.02
C GLY A 85 -3.63 7.56 -0.91
N LEU A 86 -3.95 6.90 0.21
CA LEU A 86 -5.26 6.30 0.45
C LEU A 86 -6.41 7.30 0.48
N LYS A 87 -6.18 8.54 0.93
CA LYS A 87 -7.20 9.61 0.95
C LYS A 87 -7.72 9.96 -0.44
N ILE A 88 -6.86 9.91 -1.46
CA ILE A 88 -7.24 10.30 -2.83
C ILE A 88 -7.71 9.13 -3.68
N MET A 89 -7.51 7.89 -3.25
CA MET A 89 -7.98 6.69 -3.94
C MET A 89 -9.47 6.45 -3.71
N LYS A 90 -10.13 5.90 -4.74
CA LYS A 90 -11.57 5.60 -4.72
C LYS A 90 -11.88 4.11 -4.85
N SER A 91 -10.90 3.31 -5.19
CA SER A 91 -11.04 1.86 -5.41
C SER A 91 -11.46 1.12 -4.14
N ASP A 92 -12.28 0.06 -4.30
CA ASP A 92 -12.79 -0.75 -3.19
C ASP A 92 -11.70 -1.65 -2.59
N ILE A 93 -10.82 -2.21 -3.43
CA ILE A 93 -9.69 -3.06 -3.05
C ILE A 93 -8.40 -2.40 -3.51
N ILE A 94 -7.42 -2.29 -2.62
CA ILE A 94 -6.16 -1.61 -2.90
C ILE A 94 -4.99 -2.51 -2.59
N LEU A 95 -4.08 -2.62 -3.56
CA LEU A 95 -2.72 -3.09 -3.35
C LEU A 95 -1.85 -1.88 -3.00
N ARG A 96 -1.47 -1.73 -1.74
CA ARG A 96 -0.46 -0.76 -1.32
C ARG A 96 0.90 -1.42 -1.43
N THR A 97 1.84 -0.79 -2.10
CA THR A 97 3.21 -1.27 -2.27
C THR A 97 4.20 -0.11 -2.20
N ARG A 98 5.48 -0.40 -1.97
CA ARG A 98 6.55 0.59 -2.03
C ARG A 98 7.01 0.78 -3.47
N THR A 99 7.60 1.94 -3.77
CA THR A 99 8.16 2.24 -5.11
C THR A 99 9.36 1.37 -5.49
N ASP A 100 9.96 0.67 -4.52
CA ASP A 100 11.07 -0.27 -4.72
C ASP A 100 10.64 -1.76 -4.70
N MET A 101 9.34 -2.02 -4.76
CA MET A 101 8.77 -3.37 -4.75
C MET A 101 7.85 -3.61 -5.93
N PHE A 102 7.94 -4.81 -6.49
CA PHE A 102 7.16 -5.23 -7.64
C PHE A 102 6.25 -6.40 -7.31
N VAL A 103 5.01 -6.33 -7.76
CA VAL A 103 4.06 -7.44 -7.72
C VAL A 103 3.70 -7.82 -9.15
N HIS A 104 4.41 -8.78 -9.71
CA HIS A 104 4.24 -9.23 -11.11
C HIS A 104 2.98 -10.09 -11.34
N ASN A 105 2.38 -10.64 -10.29
CA ASN A 105 1.23 -11.52 -10.44
C ASN A 105 -0.04 -10.76 -10.80
N SER A 106 -0.40 -10.74 -12.08
CA SER A 106 -1.62 -10.09 -12.58
C SER A 106 -2.93 -10.65 -12.00
N ASN A 107 -2.89 -11.82 -11.35
CA ASN A 107 -4.05 -12.44 -10.73
C ASN A 107 -4.21 -12.12 -9.23
N ILE A 108 -3.39 -11.23 -8.68
CA ILE A 108 -3.32 -10.99 -7.23
C ILE A 108 -4.66 -10.53 -6.63
N PHE A 109 -5.42 -9.69 -7.34
CA PHE A 109 -6.74 -9.25 -6.89
C PHE A 109 -7.77 -10.37 -6.88
N ASN A 110 -7.76 -11.24 -7.91
CA ASN A 110 -8.66 -12.39 -7.95
C ASN A 110 -8.37 -13.36 -6.82
N ILE A 111 -7.09 -13.67 -6.56
CA ILE A 111 -6.66 -14.51 -5.43
C ILE A 111 -7.22 -13.95 -4.11
N PHE A 112 -7.12 -12.64 -3.90
CA PHE A 112 -7.61 -11.99 -2.69
C PHE A 112 -9.15 -12.09 -2.57
N ILE A 113 -9.87 -11.84 -3.66
CA ILE A 113 -11.34 -11.90 -3.71
C ILE A 113 -11.83 -13.33 -3.49
N GLU A 114 -11.22 -14.30 -4.14
CA GLU A 114 -11.57 -15.73 -4.05
C GLU A 114 -11.28 -16.29 -2.64
N ALA A 115 -10.23 -15.81 -1.98
CA ALA A 115 -9.92 -16.14 -0.60
C ALA A 115 -10.94 -15.56 0.40
N ASN A 116 -11.92 -14.76 -0.05
CA ASN A 116 -12.93 -14.09 0.77
C ASN A 116 -12.34 -13.31 1.95
N SER A 117 -11.25 -12.61 1.69
CA SER A 117 -10.41 -11.95 2.70
C SER A 117 -10.67 -10.44 2.81
N LEU A 118 -11.87 -9.95 2.40
CA LEU A 118 -12.19 -8.52 2.37
C LEU A 118 -12.12 -7.82 3.74
N ASP A 119 -12.21 -8.57 4.81
CA ASP A 119 -12.08 -8.12 6.21
C ASP A 119 -10.65 -8.20 6.75
N LYS A 120 -9.70 -8.69 5.94
CA LYS A 120 -8.30 -8.92 6.34
C LYS A 120 -7.35 -8.10 5.49
N ILE A 121 -6.12 -7.95 5.99
CA ILE A 121 -5.00 -7.44 5.20
C ILE A 121 -4.10 -8.63 4.85
N MET A 122 -3.88 -8.83 3.55
CA MET A 122 -2.96 -9.84 3.03
C MET A 122 -1.61 -9.18 2.74
N TYR A 123 -0.53 -9.81 3.18
CA TYR A 123 0.84 -9.40 2.89
C TYR A 123 1.69 -10.57 2.45
N PRO A 124 2.77 -10.34 1.68
CA PRO A 124 3.68 -11.39 1.30
C PRO A 124 4.38 -11.94 2.54
N HIS A 125 4.48 -13.26 2.61
CA HIS A 125 5.31 -13.91 3.60
C HIS A 125 6.78 -13.62 3.26
N SER A 126 7.48 -12.95 4.15
CA SER A 126 8.86 -12.51 3.92
C SER A 126 9.92 -13.60 4.14
N GLY A 127 9.50 -14.80 4.56
CA GLY A 127 10.41 -15.93 4.81
C GLY A 127 11.35 -15.73 5.99
N PHE A 128 11.12 -14.72 6.84
CA PHE A 128 11.97 -14.49 8.00
C PHE A 128 11.89 -15.62 9.02
N PRO A 129 13.02 -15.96 9.66
CA PRO A 129 13.07 -16.96 10.69
C PRO A 129 12.14 -16.62 11.85
N LYS A 130 11.71 -17.63 12.58
CA LYS A 130 10.88 -17.50 13.82
C LYS A 130 11.48 -16.56 14.88
N GLU A 131 12.72 -16.16 14.71
CA GLU A 131 13.48 -15.26 15.58
C GLU A 131 12.93 -13.83 15.62
N PHE A 132 12.17 -13.40 14.57
CA PHE A 132 11.58 -12.05 14.51
C PHE A 132 10.23 -11.90 15.18
N GLY A 133 9.73 -12.93 15.85
CA GLY A 133 8.47 -12.90 16.59
C GLY A 133 7.24 -13.25 15.74
N ASN A 134 6.14 -13.60 16.44
CA ASN A 134 4.92 -14.13 15.82
C ASN A 134 4.07 -13.07 15.10
N TYR A 135 4.39 -11.78 15.22
CA TYR A 135 3.59 -10.66 14.75
C TYR A 135 4.34 -9.75 13.78
N TRP A 136 5.43 -10.24 13.19
CA TRP A 136 6.17 -9.44 12.23
C TRP A 136 5.43 -9.37 10.88
N ILE A 137 5.07 -8.17 10.47
CA ILE A 137 4.32 -7.89 9.26
C ILE A 137 5.23 -7.16 8.28
N SER A 138 5.34 -7.69 7.05
CA SER A 138 6.08 -7.03 5.99
C SER A 138 5.36 -5.75 5.53
N ASP A 139 6.08 -4.64 5.51
CA ASP A 139 5.63 -3.36 4.96
C ASP A 139 5.77 -3.25 3.44
N PHE A 140 6.31 -4.28 2.78
CA PHE A 140 6.63 -4.27 1.34
C PHE A 140 5.39 -4.12 0.47
N ALA A 141 4.38 -4.93 0.74
CA ALA A 141 3.10 -4.88 0.06
C ALA A 141 1.96 -5.28 0.99
N GLN A 142 0.82 -4.65 0.83
CA GLN A 142 -0.40 -4.93 1.59
C GLN A 142 -1.58 -4.89 0.62
N LEU A 143 -2.40 -5.94 0.62
CA LEU A 143 -3.61 -6.02 -0.19
C LEU A 143 -4.82 -6.17 0.70
N SER A 144 -5.77 -5.24 0.58
CA SER A 144 -6.99 -5.26 1.39
C SER A 144 -8.08 -4.38 0.79
N SER A 145 -9.27 -4.39 1.45
CA SER A 145 -10.25 -3.35 1.23
C SER A 145 -9.68 -1.99 1.61
N ARG A 146 -10.08 -0.94 0.87
CA ARG A 146 -9.67 0.44 1.18
C ARG A 146 -9.96 0.81 2.64
N LYS A 147 -11.13 0.40 3.15
CA LYS A 147 -11.53 0.64 4.54
C LYS A 147 -10.51 0.09 5.55
N ASN A 148 -10.07 -1.15 5.35
CA ASN A 148 -9.11 -1.77 6.26
C ASN A 148 -7.74 -1.10 6.20
N LEU A 149 -7.25 -0.77 4.99
CA LEU A 149 -5.97 -0.07 4.86
C LEU A 149 -6.01 1.33 5.48
N VAL A 150 -7.10 2.08 5.29
CA VAL A 150 -7.28 3.39 5.93
C VAL A 150 -7.25 3.23 7.45
N ASN A 151 -8.05 2.32 8.00
CA ASN A 151 -8.08 2.07 9.45
C ASN A 151 -6.72 1.67 10.01
N TYR A 152 -6.00 0.80 9.28
CA TYR A 152 -4.67 0.36 9.68
C TYR A 152 -3.68 1.52 9.74
N TRP A 153 -3.56 2.29 8.64
CA TRP A 153 -2.58 3.37 8.57
C TRP A 153 -2.95 4.58 9.44
N ASP A 154 -4.24 4.85 9.64
CA ASP A 154 -4.70 5.91 10.56
C ASP A 154 -4.51 5.54 12.04
N SER A 155 -4.45 4.24 12.37
CA SER A 155 -4.15 3.79 13.73
C SER A 155 -2.66 3.85 14.10
N MET A 156 -1.77 3.98 13.09
CA MET A 156 -0.34 4.01 13.31
C MET A 156 0.11 5.28 14.03
N LYS A 157 0.90 5.11 15.08
CA LYS A 157 1.52 6.24 15.81
C LYS A 157 2.84 6.62 15.14
N PHE A 158 3.06 7.91 15.03
CA PHE A 158 4.35 8.44 14.60
C PHE A 158 5.47 7.99 15.55
N ASP A 159 6.62 7.71 14.94
CA ASP A 159 7.84 7.45 15.67
C ASP A 159 8.47 8.79 16.08
N ASP A 160 8.79 8.94 17.34
CA ASP A 160 9.49 10.12 17.89
C ASP A 160 11.00 9.92 17.99
N GLY A 161 11.50 8.75 17.63
CA GLY A 161 12.90 8.39 17.67
C GLY A 161 13.43 8.05 19.07
N LEU A 162 12.59 8.07 20.10
CA LEU A 162 13.01 7.79 21.48
C LEU A 162 13.08 6.30 21.78
N ILE A 163 12.38 5.47 21.01
CA ILE A 163 12.33 4.03 21.23
C ILE A 163 13.44 3.37 20.43
N SER A 164 14.55 3.07 21.11
CA SER A 164 15.52 2.09 20.64
C SER A 164 14.90 0.69 20.75
N THR A 165 14.15 0.26 19.78
CA THR A 165 13.57 -1.07 19.79
C THR A 165 14.32 -1.98 18.83
N SER A 166 14.76 -3.10 19.36
CA SER A 166 15.08 -4.30 18.59
C SER A 166 13.84 -4.90 17.92
N VAL A 167 12.64 -4.33 18.18
CA VAL A 167 11.36 -4.68 17.61
C VAL A 167 10.88 -3.49 16.81
N GLN A 168 10.71 -3.66 15.53
CA GLN A 168 10.25 -2.60 14.62
C GLN A 168 8.80 -2.24 14.97
N PRO A 169 8.51 -0.98 15.29
CA PRO A 169 7.18 -0.58 15.79
C PRO A 169 6.04 -0.61 14.76
N VAL A 170 6.31 -1.02 13.54
CA VAL A 170 5.28 -1.27 12.51
C VAL A 170 4.42 -2.48 12.86
N GLU A 171 4.75 -3.18 13.92
CA GLU A 171 4.34 -4.54 14.24
C GLU A 171 3.32 -4.65 15.36
N THR A 172 2.86 -3.53 15.89
CA THR A 172 1.87 -3.53 16.97
C THR A 172 0.59 -2.81 16.59
#